data_ba7029d6d514a23e08dc01ac0ed20d2e
#
_entry.id   ba7029d6d514a23e08dc01ac0ed20d2e
#
_cell.length_a   1.000
_cell.length_b   1.000
_cell.length_c   1.000
_cell.angle_alpha   90.00
_cell.angle_beta   90.00
_cell.angle_gamma   90.00
#
_symmetry.space_group_name_H-M   'P 1'
#
loop_
_entity.id
_entity.type
_entity.pdbx_description
1 polymer ?
#
loop_
_entity_poly.entity_id
_entity_poly.type
_entity_poly.pdbx_seq_one_letter_code
_entity_poly.pdbx_strand_id
1 'polypeptide(L)'
;TFTPGVYGILGANGAGKSTMINLITDNVSRDKVNGGSILYDENNDETDILKLGKLFRARVGYMPQQQGFYEDFSPKAFLKYMAEIKGVKKLKTVDENGNEIVKTVNQQIDELLEVVNLTNVAYKKIGGFSGGMKQRVLLAQALLGDPKILILDEPTAGLDPKERISIRNYIAELSKDKIILFATHVVSDIECIADKVLLLKSGEIIATGTPVELIESMAGKVGEITCTLDEVGELQKEYKIGNIRQRKNGLALRVVGDKLPEEAVKVEDNIDLEDVYLYYFE
;
A
#
# COMPACT_ATOMS: atom_id res chain seq x y z
N THR A 1 -7.63 0.58 15.98
CA THR A 1 -6.72 1.71 16.23
C THR A 1 -5.45 1.51 15.43
N PHE A 2 -4.94 2.58 14.81
CA PHE A 2 -3.67 2.61 14.08
C PHE A 2 -2.65 3.37 14.93
N THR A 3 -1.44 2.82 15.00
CA THR A 3 -0.24 3.44 15.59
C THR A 3 0.82 3.56 14.48
N PRO A 4 1.95 4.25 14.67
CA PRO A 4 3.02 4.22 13.68
C PRO A 4 3.34 2.78 13.21
N GLY A 5 3.47 2.61 11.90
CA GLY A 5 3.63 1.31 11.26
C GLY A 5 3.01 1.26 9.86
N VAL A 6 3.30 0.20 9.09
CA VAL A 6 2.71 -0.07 7.78
C VAL A 6 1.52 -1.01 7.91
N TYR A 7 0.36 -0.57 7.45
CA TYR A 7 -0.87 -1.34 7.39
C TYR A 7 -1.19 -1.69 5.94
N GLY A 8 -0.99 -2.94 5.57
CA GLY A 8 -1.34 -3.47 4.26
C GLY A 8 -2.85 -3.69 4.13
N ILE A 9 -3.46 -3.18 3.08
CA ILE A 9 -4.88 -3.38 2.80
C ILE A 9 -5.01 -4.31 1.60
N LEU A 10 -5.42 -5.54 1.84
CA LEU A 10 -5.66 -6.56 0.83
C LEU A 10 -7.16 -6.80 0.63
N GLY A 11 -7.55 -7.03 -0.60
CA GLY A 11 -8.93 -7.35 -0.97
C GLY A 11 -9.10 -7.39 -2.48
N ALA A 12 -10.08 -8.13 -2.94
CA ALA A 12 -10.42 -8.21 -4.36
C ALA A 12 -10.84 -6.84 -4.93
N ASN A 13 -10.92 -6.73 -6.24
CA ASN A 13 -11.50 -5.55 -6.88
C ASN A 13 -12.96 -5.39 -6.44
N GLY A 14 -13.35 -4.17 -6.04
CA GLY A 14 -14.67 -3.92 -5.47
C GLY A 14 -14.82 -4.26 -3.99
N ALA A 15 -13.80 -4.76 -3.30
CA ALA A 15 -13.87 -5.07 -1.86
C ALA A 15 -14.13 -3.85 -0.95
N GLY A 16 -13.94 -2.61 -1.46
CA GLY A 16 -14.16 -1.39 -0.71
C GLY A 16 -12.89 -0.64 -0.32
N LYS A 17 -11.69 -1.05 -0.77
CA LYS A 17 -10.41 -0.41 -0.45
C LYS A 17 -10.42 1.10 -0.74
N SER A 18 -10.74 1.47 -1.98
CA SER A 18 -10.80 2.88 -2.38
C SER A 18 -11.91 3.65 -1.66
N THR A 19 -13.03 3.00 -1.32
CA THR A 19 -14.09 3.62 -0.51
C THR A 19 -13.58 3.92 0.89
N MET A 20 -12.90 2.98 1.55
CA MET A 20 -12.28 3.18 2.86
C MET A 20 -11.26 4.33 2.82
N ILE A 21 -10.39 4.36 1.82
CA ILE A 21 -9.42 5.44 1.60
C ILE A 21 -10.13 6.78 1.44
N ASN A 22 -11.16 6.85 0.59
CA ASN A 22 -11.90 8.09 0.35
C ASN A 22 -12.66 8.59 1.58
N LEU A 23 -13.12 7.70 2.45
CA LEU A 23 -13.74 8.07 3.74
C LEU A 23 -12.69 8.64 4.71
N ILE A 24 -11.49 8.05 4.78
CA ILE A 24 -10.41 8.54 5.64
C ILE A 24 -9.86 9.88 5.14
N THR A 25 -9.74 10.05 3.82
CA THR A 25 -9.25 11.30 3.22
C THR A 25 -10.30 12.41 3.13
N ASP A 26 -11.53 12.14 3.58
CA ASP A 26 -12.67 13.06 3.52
C ASP A 26 -13.02 13.49 2.07
N ASN A 27 -12.73 12.61 1.10
CA ASN A 27 -13.11 12.80 -0.31
C ASN A 27 -14.57 12.38 -0.58
N VAL A 28 -15.12 11.51 0.26
CA VAL A 28 -16.51 11.04 0.22
C VAL A 28 -17.14 11.23 1.59
N SER A 29 -18.35 11.78 1.61
CA SER A 29 -19.10 12.00 2.85
C SER A 29 -19.52 10.67 3.46
N ARG A 30 -19.35 10.53 4.77
CA ARG A 30 -19.91 9.43 5.55
C ARG A 30 -21.44 9.49 5.57
N ASP A 31 -22.09 8.34 5.67
CA ASP A 31 -23.52 8.26 5.89
C ASP A 31 -23.88 8.99 7.22
N LYS A 32 -24.83 9.90 7.16
CA LYS A 32 -25.25 10.70 8.33
C LYS A 32 -25.99 9.89 9.38
N VAL A 33 -26.57 8.76 8.99
CA VAL A 33 -27.40 7.93 9.87
C VAL A 33 -26.58 6.80 10.49
N ASN A 34 -25.78 6.09 9.67
CA ASN A 34 -25.05 4.89 10.09
C ASN A 34 -23.53 5.01 9.92
N GLY A 35 -23.02 6.19 9.63
CA GLY A 35 -21.66 6.42 9.12
C GLY A 35 -20.53 6.29 10.12
N GLY A 36 -20.79 5.96 11.36
CA GLY A 36 -19.76 5.83 12.38
C GLY A 36 -18.91 7.09 12.58
N SER A 37 -17.74 6.93 13.17
CA SER A 37 -16.75 8.00 13.38
C SER A 37 -15.35 7.54 13.00
N ILE A 38 -14.53 8.47 12.50
CA ILE A 38 -13.09 8.28 12.32
C ILE A 38 -12.42 9.29 13.24
N LEU A 39 -11.74 8.78 14.26
CA LEU A 39 -11.12 9.61 15.28
C LEU A 39 -9.62 9.73 15.00
N TYR A 40 -9.11 10.93 15.17
CA TYR A 40 -7.68 11.21 15.18
C TYR A 40 -7.28 11.64 16.59
N ASP A 41 -6.34 10.89 17.16
CA ASP A 41 -5.78 11.20 18.46
C ASP A 41 -4.49 12.02 18.29
N GLU A 42 -4.49 13.23 18.84
CA GLU A 42 -3.30 14.05 18.99
C GLU A 42 -3.16 14.44 20.46
N ASN A 43 -2.15 13.93 21.14
CA ASN A 43 -1.88 14.20 22.57
C ASN A 43 -2.99 13.76 23.53
N ASN A 44 -3.58 12.58 23.33
CA ASN A 44 -4.71 12.02 24.10
C ASN A 44 -6.02 12.83 23.98
N ASP A 45 -6.20 13.56 22.88
CA ASP A 45 -7.46 14.24 22.54
C ASP A 45 -8.01 13.62 21.24
N GLU A 46 -8.90 12.64 21.39
CA GLU A 46 -9.57 11.97 20.29
C GLU A 46 -10.63 12.89 19.68
N THR A 47 -10.39 13.39 18.50
CA THR A 47 -11.34 14.26 17.79
C THR A 47 -11.73 13.65 16.45
N ASP A 48 -13.03 13.71 16.10
CA ASP A 48 -13.49 13.27 14.78
C ASP A 48 -12.86 14.11 13.67
N ILE A 49 -12.35 13.42 12.63
CA ILE A 49 -11.65 14.06 11.50
C ILE A 49 -12.46 15.13 10.79
N LEU A 50 -13.80 15.02 10.78
CA LEU A 50 -14.67 16.05 10.18
C LEU A 50 -14.67 17.36 11.00
N LYS A 51 -14.52 17.28 12.33
CA LYS A 51 -14.38 18.47 13.19
C LYS A 51 -13.02 19.13 12.98
N LEU A 52 -11.97 18.32 12.80
CA LEU A 52 -10.62 18.82 12.54
C LEU A 52 -10.49 19.45 11.14
N GLY A 53 -11.20 18.92 10.15
CA GLY A 53 -11.25 19.45 8.79
C GLY A 53 -9.85 19.71 8.19
N LYS A 54 -9.49 20.98 7.98
CA LYS A 54 -8.19 21.36 7.39
C LYS A 54 -6.99 20.91 8.23
N LEU A 55 -7.11 20.86 9.55
CA LEU A 55 -6.02 20.44 10.44
C LEU A 55 -5.71 18.96 10.22
N PHE A 56 -6.73 18.13 10.12
CA PHE A 56 -6.53 16.72 9.79
C PHE A 56 -5.92 16.55 8.39
N ARG A 57 -6.47 17.22 7.37
CA ARG A 57 -5.94 17.13 6.00
C ARG A 57 -4.47 17.57 5.89
N ALA A 58 -4.02 18.48 6.73
CA ALA A 58 -2.60 18.87 6.79
C ALA A 58 -1.70 17.76 7.37
N ARG A 59 -2.26 16.79 8.11
CA ARG A 59 -1.56 15.63 8.67
C ARG A 59 -1.49 14.46 7.69
N VAL A 60 -2.28 14.50 6.60
CA VAL A 60 -2.43 13.40 5.65
C VAL A 60 -1.66 13.69 4.36
N GLY A 61 -0.81 12.76 3.99
CA GLY A 61 -0.26 12.63 2.64
C GLY A 61 -1.06 11.56 1.89
N TYR A 62 -1.57 11.89 0.72
CA TYR A 62 -2.35 10.96 -0.08
C TYR A 62 -1.77 10.82 -1.48
N MET A 63 -1.52 9.60 -1.88
CA MET A 63 -1.13 9.18 -3.21
C MET A 63 -2.24 8.34 -3.81
N PRO A 64 -3.06 8.89 -4.72
CA PRO A 64 -4.13 8.14 -5.39
C PRO A 64 -3.55 7.22 -6.47
N GLN A 65 -4.29 6.15 -6.81
CA GLN A 65 -3.94 5.21 -7.87
C GLN A 65 -3.76 5.90 -9.23
N GLN A 66 -4.63 6.86 -9.53
CA GLN A 66 -4.55 7.66 -10.75
C GLN A 66 -4.77 9.14 -10.41
N GLN A 67 -3.93 9.98 -10.96
CA GLN A 67 -4.07 11.42 -10.88
C GLN A 67 -3.76 12.04 -12.22
N GLY A 68 -4.57 13.02 -12.62
CA GLY A 68 -4.25 13.88 -13.75
C GLY A 68 -3.03 14.74 -13.42
N PHE A 69 -2.09 14.80 -14.35
CA PHE A 69 -0.95 15.67 -14.26
C PHE A 69 -1.13 16.89 -15.16
N TYR A 70 -0.54 17.99 -14.75
CA TYR A 70 -0.29 19.11 -15.65
C TYR A 70 0.94 18.74 -16.51
N GLU A 71 0.70 18.24 -17.73
CA GLU A 71 1.74 17.65 -18.58
C GLU A 71 2.90 18.61 -18.90
N ASP A 72 2.61 19.91 -18.93
CA ASP A 72 3.60 20.97 -19.15
C ASP A 72 4.42 21.32 -17.90
N PHE A 73 4.03 20.85 -16.73
CA PHE A 73 4.81 21.08 -15.52
C PHE A 73 6.01 20.14 -15.48
N SER A 74 7.11 20.63 -14.89
CA SER A 74 8.19 19.75 -14.44
C SER A 74 7.88 19.23 -13.03
N PRO A 75 8.51 18.11 -12.57
CA PRO A 75 8.36 17.62 -11.20
C PRO A 75 8.56 18.71 -10.15
N LYS A 76 9.60 19.50 -10.28
CA LYS A 76 9.88 20.59 -9.34
C LYS A 76 8.80 21.67 -9.35
N ALA A 77 8.28 22.06 -10.51
CA ALA A 77 7.19 23.01 -10.63
C ALA A 77 5.88 22.45 -10.08
N PHE A 78 5.58 21.18 -10.37
CA PHE A 78 4.40 20.49 -9.86
C PHE A 78 4.43 20.39 -8.33
N LEU A 79 5.55 19.94 -7.75
CA LEU A 79 5.69 19.82 -6.30
C LEU A 79 5.61 21.20 -5.61
N LYS A 80 6.16 22.24 -6.23
CA LYS A 80 6.04 23.61 -5.70
C LYS A 80 4.59 24.09 -5.70
N TYR A 81 3.86 23.86 -6.79
CA TYR A 81 2.44 24.17 -6.89
C TYR A 81 1.61 23.40 -5.85
N MET A 82 1.87 22.11 -5.69
CA MET A 82 1.20 21.29 -4.68
C MET A 82 1.52 21.72 -3.24
N ALA A 83 2.76 22.15 -2.98
CA ALA A 83 3.16 22.68 -1.68
C ALA A 83 2.40 23.98 -1.34
N GLU A 84 2.21 24.86 -2.32
CA GLU A 84 1.41 26.08 -2.14
C GLU A 84 -0.07 25.77 -1.85
N ILE A 85 -0.69 24.84 -2.59
CA ILE A 85 -2.08 24.41 -2.36
C ILE A 85 -2.24 23.78 -0.97
N LYS A 86 -1.33 22.91 -0.57
CA LYS A 86 -1.34 22.27 0.76
C LYS A 86 -1.00 23.25 1.89
N GLY A 87 -0.51 24.44 1.58
CA GLY A 87 -0.02 25.40 2.58
C GLY A 87 1.22 24.91 3.31
N VAL A 88 2.08 24.13 2.63
CA VAL A 88 3.34 23.61 3.20
C VAL A 88 4.24 24.78 3.54
N LYS A 89 4.75 24.78 4.78
CA LYS A 89 5.64 25.81 5.30
C LYS A 89 7.05 25.25 5.48
N LYS A 90 7.93 26.07 6.03
CA LYS A 90 9.25 25.63 6.49
C LYS A 90 9.06 24.50 7.51
N LEU A 91 9.81 23.43 7.35
CA LEU A 91 9.79 22.27 8.23
C LEU A 91 10.92 22.40 9.25
N LYS A 92 10.59 22.36 10.54
CA LYS A 92 11.57 22.21 11.60
C LYS A 92 11.86 20.72 11.78
N THR A 93 13.10 20.35 11.72
CA THR A 93 13.58 18.99 11.92
C THR A 93 14.90 19.01 12.69
N VAL A 94 15.44 17.86 13.03
CA VAL A 94 16.77 17.73 13.63
C VAL A 94 17.71 17.06 12.63
N ASP A 95 18.98 17.46 12.65
CA ASP A 95 20.03 16.80 11.88
C ASP A 95 20.51 15.52 12.58
N GLU A 96 21.44 14.80 11.96
CA GLU A 96 22.03 13.58 12.50
C GLU A 96 22.72 13.77 13.85
N ASN A 97 23.09 15.01 14.19
CA ASN A 97 23.73 15.39 15.44
C ASN A 97 22.73 15.91 16.50
N GLY A 98 21.42 15.92 16.18
CA GLY A 98 20.36 16.40 17.07
C GLY A 98 20.18 17.94 17.08
N ASN A 99 20.79 18.69 16.15
CA ASN A 99 20.62 20.14 16.07
C ASN A 99 19.32 20.49 15.32
N GLU A 100 18.59 21.50 15.82
CA GLU A 100 17.43 22.01 15.07
C GLU A 100 17.87 22.62 13.74
N ILE A 101 17.29 22.13 12.65
CA ILE A 101 17.43 22.71 11.31
C ILE A 101 16.07 23.10 10.76
N VAL A 102 16.04 24.13 9.92
CA VAL A 102 14.82 24.62 9.28
C VAL A 102 14.96 24.44 7.78
N LYS A 103 14.21 23.49 7.22
CA LYS A 103 14.17 23.24 5.78
C LYS A 103 13.15 24.16 5.11
N THR A 104 13.57 24.87 4.09
CA THR A 104 12.66 25.61 3.21
C THR A 104 11.85 24.65 2.35
N VAL A 105 10.74 25.10 1.76
CA VAL A 105 9.92 24.29 0.84
C VAL A 105 10.75 23.77 -0.35
N ASN A 106 11.66 24.59 -0.88
CA ASN A 106 12.52 24.17 -2.00
C ASN A 106 13.49 23.05 -1.59
N GLN A 107 14.08 23.13 -0.39
CA GLN A 107 14.94 22.06 0.13
C GLN A 107 14.17 20.76 0.34
N GLN A 108 12.94 20.84 0.91
CA GLN A 108 12.07 19.65 1.03
C GLN A 108 11.79 19.02 -0.34
N ILE A 109 11.49 19.84 -1.37
CA ILE A 109 11.23 19.35 -2.72
C ILE A 109 12.49 18.71 -3.33
N ASP A 110 13.65 19.30 -3.17
CA ASP A 110 14.89 18.76 -3.71
C ASP A 110 15.26 17.41 -3.07
N GLU A 111 15.11 17.28 -1.75
CA GLU A 111 15.29 16.02 -1.03
C GLU A 111 14.27 14.95 -1.49
N LEU A 112 13.00 15.32 -1.65
CA LEU A 112 11.98 14.39 -2.13
C LEU A 112 12.25 13.90 -3.55
N LEU A 113 12.73 14.79 -4.44
CA LEU A 113 13.14 14.41 -5.79
C LEU A 113 14.35 13.46 -5.80
N GLU A 114 15.26 13.61 -4.85
CA GLU A 114 16.38 12.69 -4.66
C GLU A 114 15.88 11.31 -4.20
N VAL A 115 15.07 11.28 -3.16
CA VAL A 115 14.48 10.04 -2.62
C VAL A 115 13.75 9.23 -3.69
N VAL A 116 12.97 9.90 -4.54
CA VAL A 116 12.25 9.21 -5.63
C VAL A 116 13.08 9.08 -6.91
N ASN A 117 14.38 9.36 -6.88
CA ASN A 117 15.29 9.25 -8.01
C ASN A 117 14.82 10.01 -9.27
N LEU A 118 14.41 11.27 -9.09
CA LEU A 118 13.96 12.16 -10.17
C LEU A 118 14.79 13.46 -10.28
N THR A 119 15.87 13.60 -9.54
CA THR A 119 16.74 14.79 -9.54
C THR A 119 17.22 15.17 -10.95
N ASN A 120 17.67 14.19 -11.74
CA ASN A 120 18.20 14.41 -13.10
C ASN A 120 17.13 14.87 -14.12
N VAL A 121 15.86 14.75 -13.77
CA VAL A 121 14.72 15.11 -14.62
C VAL A 121 13.80 16.14 -13.96
N ALA A 122 14.25 16.74 -12.86
CA ALA A 122 13.48 17.68 -12.02
C ALA A 122 12.86 18.85 -12.82
N TYR A 123 13.46 19.22 -13.95
CA TYR A 123 13.05 20.33 -14.81
C TYR A 123 12.47 19.88 -16.18
N LYS A 124 12.40 18.56 -16.45
CA LYS A 124 11.79 18.04 -17.69
C LYS A 124 10.27 17.96 -17.54
N LYS A 125 9.51 18.14 -18.63
CA LYS A 125 8.05 18.06 -18.60
C LYS A 125 7.56 16.66 -18.24
N ILE A 126 6.59 16.58 -17.32
CA ILE A 126 5.97 15.33 -16.85
C ILE A 126 5.23 14.60 -17.96
N GLY A 127 4.72 15.31 -18.98
CA GLY A 127 4.04 14.71 -20.13
C GLY A 127 4.85 13.63 -20.83
N GLY A 128 6.19 13.77 -20.88
CA GLY A 128 7.09 12.78 -21.44
C GLY A 128 7.55 11.66 -20.51
N PHE A 129 7.01 11.57 -19.29
CA PHE A 129 7.43 10.58 -18.30
C PHE A 129 6.76 9.23 -18.51
N SER A 130 7.50 8.15 -18.20
CA SER A 130 6.91 6.80 -18.07
C SER A 130 5.90 6.75 -16.92
N GLY A 131 5.05 5.72 -16.90
CA GLY A 131 4.12 5.49 -15.80
C GLY A 131 4.81 5.43 -14.44
N GLY A 132 5.92 4.70 -14.33
CA GLY A 132 6.71 4.62 -13.11
C GLY A 132 7.33 5.95 -12.69
N MET A 133 7.77 6.79 -13.62
CA MET A 133 8.25 8.14 -13.30
C MET A 133 7.12 9.02 -12.77
N LYS A 134 5.92 8.95 -13.37
CA LYS A 134 4.73 9.66 -12.89
C LYS A 134 4.35 9.20 -11.49
N GLN A 135 4.39 7.88 -11.24
CA GLN A 135 4.11 7.30 -9.92
C GLN A 135 5.06 7.84 -8.83
N ARG A 136 6.35 7.96 -9.14
CA ARG A 136 7.34 8.53 -8.25
C ARG A 136 7.10 10.03 -7.95
N VAL A 137 6.61 10.80 -8.93
CA VAL A 137 6.19 12.19 -8.68
C VAL A 137 5.01 12.25 -7.71
N LEU A 138 4.03 11.33 -7.81
CA LEU A 138 2.89 11.26 -6.89
C LEU A 138 3.33 10.89 -5.48
N LEU A 139 4.27 9.97 -5.33
CA LEU A 139 4.83 9.64 -4.02
C LEU A 139 5.51 10.85 -3.38
N ALA A 140 6.35 11.57 -4.14
CA ALA A 140 6.98 12.80 -3.65
C ALA A 140 5.93 13.85 -3.23
N GLN A 141 4.84 13.98 -4.00
CA GLN A 141 3.72 14.87 -3.68
C GLN A 141 2.99 14.45 -2.39
N ALA A 142 2.81 13.15 -2.15
CA ALA A 142 2.20 12.65 -0.92
C ALA A 142 3.04 12.99 0.31
N LEU A 143 4.35 12.94 0.19
CA LEU A 143 5.33 13.20 1.27
C LEU A 143 5.56 14.69 1.58
N LEU A 144 5.07 15.60 0.73
CA LEU A 144 5.22 17.04 0.95
C LEU A 144 4.67 17.50 2.31
N GLY A 145 5.51 18.22 3.06
CA GLY A 145 5.13 18.79 4.35
C GLY A 145 5.22 17.80 5.52
N ASP A 146 5.86 16.65 5.32
CA ASP A 146 6.11 15.63 6.35
C ASP A 146 4.83 15.17 7.08
N PRO A 147 3.86 14.57 6.37
CA PRO A 147 2.60 14.15 6.95
C PRO A 147 2.80 13.06 8.02
N LYS A 148 1.91 13.00 9.02
CA LYS A 148 1.91 11.95 10.05
C LYS A 148 1.18 10.68 9.60
N ILE A 149 0.24 10.83 8.67
CA ILE A 149 -0.51 9.73 8.07
C ILE A 149 -0.21 9.73 6.58
N LEU A 150 0.21 8.60 6.04
CA LEU A 150 0.48 8.43 4.63
C LEU A 150 -0.45 7.36 4.06
N ILE A 151 -1.24 7.72 3.06
CA ILE A 151 -2.16 6.81 2.38
C ILE A 151 -1.66 6.64 0.96
N LEU A 152 -1.28 5.41 0.63
CA LEU A 152 -0.67 5.05 -0.64
C LEU A 152 -1.56 4.03 -1.35
N ASP A 153 -2.12 4.43 -2.49
CA ASP A 153 -2.94 3.58 -3.34
C ASP A 153 -2.13 3.16 -4.56
N GLU A 154 -1.73 1.89 -4.61
CA GLU A 154 -0.88 1.27 -5.64
C GLU A 154 0.48 1.98 -5.85
N PRO A 155 1.28 2.25 -4.79
CA PRO A 155 2.47 3.09 -4.92
C PRO A 155 3.61 2.47 -5.73
N THR A 156 3.59 1.16 -5.93
CA THR A 156 4.61 0.40 -6.66
C THR A 156 4.19 0.00 -8.08
N ALA A 157 2.97 0.36 -8.48
CA ALA A 157 2.45 0.01 -9.81
C ALA A 157 3.29 0.63 -10.93
N GLY A 158 3.64 -0.18 -11.92
CA GLY A 158 4.40 0.27 -13.09
C GLY A 158 5.87 0.60 -12.83
N LEU A 159 6.40 0.29 -11.65
CA LEU A 159 7.82 0.37 -11.34
C LEU A 159 8.56 -0.90 -11.80
N ASP A 160 9.81 -0.74 -12.19
CA ASP A 160 10.68 -1.88 -12.38
C ASP A 160 11.06 -2.54 -11.03
N PRO A 161 11.54 -3.81 -11.01
CA PRO A 161 11.82 -4.52 -9.77
C PRO A 161 12.79 -3.80 -8.83
N LYS A 162 13.80 -3.13 -9.35
CA LYS A 162 14.78 -2.40 -8.55
C LYS A 162 14.18 -1.15 -7.90
N GLU A 163 13.43 -0.38 -8.67
CA GLU A 163 12.74 0.82 -8.19
C GLU A 163 11.69 0.44 -7.13
N ARG A 164 10.95 -0.65 -7.38
CA ARG A 164 9.94 -1.17 -6.45
C ARG A 164 10.55 -1.53 -5.09
N ILE A 165 11.68 -2.25 -5.07
CA ILE A 165 12.39 -2.58 -3.83
C ILE A 165 12.83 -1.29 -3.11
N SER A 166 13.40 -0.33 -3.83
CA SER A 166 13.84 0.95 -3.26
C SER A 166 12.69 1.72 -2.59
N ILE A 167 11.54 1.81 -3.27
CA ILE A 167 10.35 2.50 -2.74
C ILE A 167 9.78 1.78 -1.51
N ARG A 168 9.70 0.44 -1.54
CA ARG A 168 9.25 -0.35 -0.38
C ARG A 168 10.13 -0.12 0.84
N ASN A 169 11.45 -0.20 0.66
CA ASN A 169 12.40 0.03 1.76
C ASN A 169 12.26 1.44 2.35
N TYR A 170 12.08 2.45 1.49
CA TYR A 170 11.85 3.81 1.94
C TYR A 170 10.53 3.96 2.72
N ILE A 171 9.44 3.33 2.24
CA ILE A 171 8.15 3.32 2.95
C ILE A 171 8.29 2.64 4.32
N ALA A 172 8.99 1.51 4.39
CA ALA A 172 9.26 0.81 5.65
C ALA A 172 10.09 1.67 6.62
N GLU A 173 11.03 2.48 6.12
CA GLU A 173 11.78 3.40 6.97
C GLU A 173 10.90 4.52 7.56
N LEU A 174 9.97 5.05 6.76
CA LEU A 174 9.02 6.08 7.20
C LEU A 174 8.04 5.61 8.27
N SER A 175 7.80 4.30 8.38
CA SER A 175 6.81 3.74 9.31
C SER A 175 7.18 3.90 10.78
N LYS A 176 8.43 4.22 11.09
CA LYS A 176 8.93 4.40 12.46
C LYS A 176 8.19 5.50 13.23
N ASP A 177 7.72 6.53 12.52
CA ASP A 177 7.05 7.69 13.11
C ASP A 177 5.74 8.09 12.41
N LYS A 178 5.33 7.32 11.40
CA LYS A 178 4.14 7.57 10.58
C LYS A 178 3.20 6.37 10.53
N ILE A 179 1.92 6.66 10.46
CA ILE A 179 0.90 5.66 10.12
C ILE A 179 0.83 5.58 8.60
N ILE A 180 1.08 4.41 8.04
CA ILE A 180 1.09 4.20 6.58
C ILE A 180 0.01 3.19 6.22
N LEU A 181 -0.99 3.62 5.47
CA LEU A 181 -1.97 2.74 4.83
C LEU A 181 -1.50 2.44 3.41
N PHE A 182 -1.18 1.19 3.15
CA PHE A 182 -0.62 0.71 1.89
C PHE A 182 -1.62 -0.21 1.21
N ALA A 183 -2.35 0.30 0.21
CA ALA A 183 -3.28 -0.48 -0.59
C ALA A 183 -2.61 -0.90 -1.90
N THR A 184 -2.62 -2.20 -2.19
CA THR A 184 -2.13 -2.76 -3.45
C THR A 184 -2.78 -4.11 -3.73
N HIS A 185 -2.79 -4.50 -5.00
CA HIS A 185 -3.13 -5.87 -5.43
C HIS A 185 -1.90 -6.77 -5.46
N VAL A 186 -0.72 -6.23 -5.22
CA VAL A 186 0.54 -6.99 -5.22
C VAL A 186 0.84 -7.46 -3.80
N VAL A 187 0.38 -8.67 -3.51
CA VAL A 187 0.45 -9.29 -2.17
C VAL A 187 1.86 -9.33 -1.61
N SER A 188 2.85 -9.67 -2.45
CA SER A 188 4.26 -9.74 -2.05
C SER A 188 4.85 -8.41 -1.58
N ASP A 189 4.30 -7.27 -1.99
CA ASP A 189 4.76 -5.98 -1.46
C ASP A 189 4.34 -5.80 0.00
N ILE A 190 3.11 -6.19 0.31
CA ILE A 190 2.56 -6.15 1.66
C ILE A 190 3.31 -7.10 2.57
N GLU A 191 3.54 -8.34 2.12
CA GLU A 191 4.28 -9.35 2.89
C GLU A 191 5.67 -8.85 3.32
N CYS A 192 6.34 -8.08 2.44
CA CYS A 192 7.68 -7.59 2.71
C CYS A 192 7.76 -6.47 3.75
N ILE A 193 6.73 -5.60 3.86
CA ILE A 193 6.88 -4.35 4.63
C ILE A 193 5.77 -4.09 5.64
N ALA A 194 4.65 -4.82 5.59
CA ALA A 194 3.53 -4.54 6.47
C ALA A 194 3.77 -5.05 7.90
N ASP A 195 3.55 -4.20 8.87
CA ASP A 195 3.47 -4.59 10.29
C ASP A 195 2.15 -5.31 10.58
N LYS A 196 1.08 -4.88 9.91
CA LYS A 196 -0.24 -5.53 9.97
C LYS A 196 -0.91 -5.53 8.62
N VAL A 197 -1.73 -6.56 8.39
CA VAL A 197 -2.53 -6.73 7.18
C VAL A 197 -4.01 -6.70 7.55
N LEU A 198 -4.79 -5.98 6.76
CA LEU A 198 -6.24 -5.91 6.84
C LEU A 198 -6.82 -6.57 5.60
N LEU A 199 -7.53 -7.69 5.77
CA LEU A 199 -8.24 -8.36 4.69
C LEU A 199 -9.64 -7.77 4.57
N LEU A 200 -9.92 -7.10 3.47
CA LEU A 200 -11.18 -6.39 3.23
C LEU A 200 -12.02 -7.13 2.19
N LYS A 201 -13.26 -7.49 2.54
CA LYS A 201 -14.21 -8.15 1.64
C LYS A 201 -15.60 -7.52 1.79
N SER A 202 -16.18 -7.06 0.69
CA SER A 202 -17.52 -6.45 0.66
C SER A 202 -17.73 -5.30 1.66
N GLY A 203 -16.70 -4.48 1.88
CA GLY A 203 -16.72 -3.34 2.80
C GLY A 203 -16.44 -3.67 4.26
N GLU A 204 -16.18 -4.93 4.60
CA GLU A 204 -15.91 -5.41 5.95
C GLU A 204 -14.47 -5.92 6.08
N ILE A 205 -13.85 -5.67 7.23
CA ILE A 205 -12.56 -6.28 7.57
C ILE A 205 -12.85 -7.67 8.12
N ILE A 206 -12.53 -8.71 7.33
CA ILE A 206 -12.81 -10.11 7.64
C ILE A 206 -11.70 -10.79 8.44
N ALA A 207 -10.46 -10.29 8.33
CA ALA A 207 -9.34 -10.76 9.14
C ALA A 207 -8.29 -9.65 9.27
N THR A 208 -7.52 -9.69 10.34
CA THR A 208 -6.39 -8.80 10.60
C THR A 208 -5.32 -9.55 11.39
N GLY A 209 -4.07 -9.30 11.09
CA GLY A 209 -2.91 -9.88 11.78
C GLY A 209 -1.61 -9.38 11.19
N THR A 210 -0.49 -9.77 11.75
CA THR A 210 0.81 -9.63 11.09
C THR A 210 0.87 -10.57 9.89
N PRO A 211 1.73 -10.32 8.87
CA PRO A 211 1.93 -11.30 7.78
C PRO A 211 2.21 -12.70 8.31
N VAL A 212 3.06 -12.82 9.34
CA VAL A 212 3.44 -14.11 9.95
C VAL A 212 2.24 -14.83 10.56
N GLU A 213 1.43 -14.13 11.38
CA GLU A 213 0.23 -14.71 12.01
C GLU A 213 -0.78 -15.22 10.96
N LEU A 214 -0.97 -14.46 9.87
CA LEU A 214 -1.88 -14.85 8.81
C LEU A 214 -1.35 -16.06 8.03
N ILE A 215 -0.05 -16.13 7.74
CA ILE A 215 0.60 -17.27 7.09
C ILE A 215 0.52 -18.51 7.99
N GLU A 216 0.82 -18.39 9.27
CA GLU A 216 0.72 -19.49 10.23
C GLU A 216 -0.71 -20.05 10.35
N SER A 217 -1.73 -19.21 10.19
CA SER A 217 -3.14 -19.62 10.18
C SER A 217 -3.51 -20.55 9.01
N MET A 218 -2.64 -20.63 8.00
CA MET A 218 -2.78 -21.49 6.83
C MET A 218 -2.17 -22.89 7.02
N ALA A 219 -1.60 -23.19 8.18
CA ALA A 219 -1.03 -24.51 8.46
C ALA A 219 -2.04 -25.63 8.21
N GLY A 220 -1.66 -26.59 7.37
CA GLY A 220 -2.51 -27.72 6.97
C GLY A 220 -3.59 -27.41 5.95
N LYS A 221 -3.71 -26.16 5.47
CA LYS A 221 -4.68 -25.72 4.47
C LYS A 221 -4.08 -25.51 3.07
N VAL A 222 -2.80 -25.75 2.91
CA VAL A 222 -2.08 -25.62 1.65
C VAL A 222 -1.51 -26.98 1.26
N GLY A 223 -1.72 -27.39 0.03
CA GLY A 223 -1.20 -28.64 -0.53
C GLY A 223 -0.69 -28.48 -1.94
N GLU A 224 0.13 -29.40 -2.41
CA GLU A 224 0.60 -29.50 -3.79
C GLU A 224 0.16 -30.84 -4.41
N ILE A 225 -0.46 -30.78 -5.59
CA ILE A 225 -0.85 -31.96 -6.37
C ILE A 225 -0.02 -32.01 -7.64
N THR A 226 0.44 -33.21 -8.00
CA THR A 226 1.03 -33.41 -9.32
C THR A 226 -0.02 -33.97 -10.26
N CYS A 227 -0.28 -33.30 -11.37
CA CYS A 227 -1.28 -33.70 -12.36
C CYS A 227 -0.80 -33.48 -13.80
N THR A 228 -1.59 -33.98 -14.75
CA THR A 228 -1.45 -33.70 -16.18
C THR A 228 -2.19 -32.42 -16.56
N LEU A 229 -1.90 -31.89 -17.77
CA LEU A 229 -2.57 -30.68 -18.26
C LEU A 229 -4.09 -30.85 -18.39
N ASP A 230 -4.54 -32.05 -18.75
CA ASP A 230 -5.97 -32.36 -18.97
C ASP A 230 -6.78 -32.37 -17.65
N GLU A 231 -6.14 -32.70 -16.52
CA GLU A 231 -6.75 -32.77 -15.21
C GLU A 231 -6.92 -31.39 -14.54
N VAL A 232 -6.13 -30.39 -14.96
CA VAL A 232 -6.16 -29.04 -14.36
C VAL A 232 -7.56 -28.45 -14.38
N GLY A 233 -8.28 -28.56 -15.51
CA GLY A 233 -9.60 -27.96 -15.67
C GLY A 233 -10.68 -28.57 -14.78
N GLU A 234 -10.52 -29.82 -14.35
CA GLU A 234 -11.43 -30.49 -13.41
C GLU A 234 -11.10 -30.08 -11.98
N LEU A 235 -9.83 -30.09 -11.62
CA LEU A 235 -9.35 -29.69 -10.30
C LEU A 235 -9.69 -28.21 -10.00
N GLN A 236 -9.65 -27.33 -11.00
CA GLN A 236 -10.05 -25.92 -10.85
C GLN A 236 -11.54 -25.71 -10.55
N LYS A 237 -12.40 -26.68 -10.87
CA LYS A 237 -13.83 -26.58 -10.54
C LYS A 237 -14.12 -26.95 -9.09
N GLU A 238 -13.26 -27.78 -8.50
CA GLU A 238 -13.49 -28.35 -7.16
C GLU A 238 -12.65 -27.66 -6.09
N TYR A 239 -11.45 -27.20 -6.44
CA TYR A 239 -10.49 -26.65 -5.50
C TYR A 239 -10.02 -25.26 -5.92
N LYS A 240 -9.65 -24.43 -4.93
CA LYS A 240 -8.97 -23.16 -5.17
C LYS A 240 -7.51 -23.43 -5.54
N ILE A 241 -7.16 -23.10 -6.77
CA ILE A 241 -5.83 -23.37 -7.31
C ILE A 241 -5.03 -22.06 -7.38
N GLY A 242 -3.92 -22.02 -6.66
CA GLY A 242 -2.95 -20.94 -6.71
C GLY A 242 -1.99 -21.11 -7.88
N ASN A 243 -0.70 -21.14 -7.56
CA ASN A 243 0.35 -21.23 -8.58
C ASN A 243 0.40 -22.60 -9.24
N ILE A 244 0.51 -22.60 -10.57
CA ILE A 244 0.76 -23.81 -11.39
C ILE A 244 2.24 -23.75 -11.81
N ARG A 245 3.00 -24.78 -11.45
CA ARG A 245 4.44 -24.87 -11.78
C ARG A 245 4.73 -26.07 -12.63
N GLN A 246 5.55 -25.89 -13.67
CA GLN A 246 5.99 -27.00 -14.49
C GLN A 246 7.07 -27.80 -13.73
N ARG A 247 6.93 -29.10 -13.66
CA ARG A 247 7.87 -30.07 -13.10
C ARG A 247 8.30 -31.04 -14.18
N LYS A 248 9.35 -31.83 -13.92
CA LYS A 248 9.83 -32.85 -14.88
C LYS A 248 8.77 -33.89 -15.24
N ASN A 249 7.86 -34.21 -14.33
CA ASN A 249 6.90 -35.32 -14.44
C ASN A 249 5.44 -34.81 -14.53
N GLY A 250 5.19 -33.57 -14.94
CA GLY A 250 3.84 -33.01 -15.03
C GLY A 250 3.75 -31.59 -14.48
N LEU A 251 2.58 -31.21 -14.04
CA LEU A 251 2.31 -29.91 -13.41
C LEU A 251 2.13 -30.10 -11.91
N ALA A 252 2.76 -29.22 -11.14
CA ALA A 252 2.49 -29.11 -9.72
C ALA A 252 1.49 -27.95 -9.50
N LEU A 253 0.32 -28.26 -8.96
CA LEU A 253 -0.75 -27.34 -8.64
C LEU A 253 -0.72 -27.09 -7.14
N ARG A 254 -0.66 -25.82 -6.77
CA ARG A 254 -0.83 -25.39 -5.39
C ARG A 254 -2.31 -25.21 -5.09
N VAL A 255 -2.80 -25.94 -4.11
CA VAL A 255 -4.23 -25.98 -3.72
C VAL A 255 -4.38 -25.42 -2.32
N VAL A 256 -5.42 -24.60 -2.12
CA VAL A 256 -5.68 -23.94 -0.85
C VAL A 256 -7.13 -24.18 -0.41
N GLY A 257 -7.34 -24.61 0.84
CA GLY A 257 -8.68 -24.81 1.40
C GLY A 257 -8.69 -25.60 2.70
N ASP A 258 -9.86 -25.64 3.37
CA ASP A 258 -10.05 -26.42 4.60
C ASP A 258 -10.04 -27.94 4.32
N LYS A 259 -10.38 -28.33 3.08
CA LYS A 259 -10.31 -29.71 2.60
C LYS A 259 -9.37 -29.74 1.41
N LEU A 260 -8.27 -30.45 1.56
CA LEU A 260 -7.35 -30.71 0.47
C LEU A 260 -7.72 -32.03 -0.22
N PRO A 261 -7.42 -32.18 -1.52
CA PRO A 261 -7.51 -33.46 -2.21
C PRO A 261 -6.72 -34.56 -1.48
N GLU A 262 -7.18 -35.82 -1.57
CA GLU A 262 -6.52 -36.93 -0.89
C GLU A 262 -5.08 -37.17 -1.40
N GLU A 263 -4.83 -36.87 -2.67
CA GLU A 263 -3.51 -36.98 -3.30
C GLU A 263 -2.59 -35.80 -2.99
N ALA A 264 -3.10 -34.75 -2.36
CA ALA A 264 -2.31 -33.55 -2.10
C ALA A 264 -1.26 -33.79 -1.02
N VAL A 265 -0.02 -33.48 -1.34
CA VAL A 265 1.07 -33.41 -0.37
C VAL A 265 0.94 -32.08 0.36
N LYS A 266 0.78 -32.13 1.69
CA LYS A 266 0.70 -30.91 2.50
C LYS A 266 1.99 -30.09 2.38
N VAL A 267 1.82 -28.79 2.22
CA VAL A 267 2.92 -27.84 2.22
C VAL A 267 3.06 -27.29 3.64
N GLU A 268 4.21 -27.53 4.24
CA GLU A 268 4.54 -27.03 5.59
C GLU A 268 5.46 -25.80 5.50
N ASP A 269 6.37 -25.83 4.52
CA ASP A 269 7.29 -24.74 4.24
C ASP A 269 6.85 -23.91 3.03
N ASN A 270 7.25 -22.64 2.98
CA ASN A 270 6.98 -21.71 1.87
C ASN A 270 5.49 -21.41 1.64
N ILE A 271 4.69 -21.39 2.70
CA ILE A 271 3.36 -20.76 2.68
C ILE A 271 3.60 -19.24 2.69
N ASP A 272 2.83 -18.52 1.88
CA ASP A 272 2.98 -17.08 1.70
C ASP A 272 1.63 -16.34 1.82
N LEU A 273 1.69 -15.04 1.76
CA LEU A 273 0.48 -14.21 1.86
C LEU A 273 -0.42 -14.36 0.62
N GLU A 274 0.08 -14.86 -0.52
CA GLU A 274 -0.75 -15.18 -1.69
C GLU A 274 -1.69 -16.36 -1.40
N ASP A 275 -1.24 -17.35 -0.62
CA ASP A 275 -2.11 -18.46 -0.16
C ASP A 275 -3.22 -17.94 0.75
N VAL A 276 -2.88 -17.04 1.67
CA VAL A 276 -3.89 -16.38 2.54
C VAL A 276 -4.92 -15.64 1.69
N TYR A 277 -4.44 -14.86 0.71
CA TYR A 277 -5.31 -14.11 -0.19
C TYR A 277 -6.26 -15.05 -0.94
N LEU A 278 -5.74 -16.12 -1.52
CA LEU A 278 -6.52 -17.13 -2.24
C LEU A 278 -7.57 -17.79 -1.34
N TYR A 279 -7.20 -18.12 -0.11
CA TYR A 279 -8.11 -18.74 0.86
C TYR A 279 -9.34 -17.88 1.15
N TYR A 280 -9.16 -16.57 1.33
CA TYR A 280 -10.24 -15.66 1.74
C TYR A 280 -11.05 -15.08 0.57
N PHE A 281 -10.48 -14.97 -0.64
CA PHE A 281 -11.08 -14.20 -1.73
C PHE A 281 -11.53 -15.02 -2.94
N GLU A 282 -11.02 -16.18 -3.16
CA GLU A 282 -11.46 -17.14 -4.16
C GLU A 282 -12.15 -18.35 -3.51
#